data_c69a99700048b46893c9b845e1b0f1a9
#
_entry.id   c69a99700048b46893c9b845e1b0f1a9
#
_cell.length_a   1.000
_cell.length_b   1.000
_cell.length_c   1.000
_cell.angle_alpha   90.00
_cell.angle_beta   90.00
_cell.angle_gamma   90.00
#
_symmetry.space_group_name_H-M   'P 1'
#
loop_
_entity.id
_entity.type
_entity.pdbx_description
1 polymer ?
#
loop_
_entity_poly.entity_id
_entity_poly.type
_entity_poly.pdbx_seq_one_letter_code
_entity_poly.pdbx_strand_id
1 'polypeptide(L)'
;MDLQDVSERLRKLRPQQEKVIRLYFGLGCERPHSAREMAQEFGVSAQVIAGILGAAQRRLAREGLTSGDLREAARRESELRHSPRPLMESLSEFKRDRHWHRRF
;
A
#
# COMPACT_ATOMS: atom_id res chain seq x y z
N MET A 1 -10.68 -3.27 14.02
CA MET A 1 -9.22 -3.15 14.10
C MET A 1 -8.83 -1.70 13.87
N ASP A 2 -8.02 -1.12 14.72
CA ASP A 2 -7.69 0.29 14.57
C ASP A 2 -6.55 0.48 13.55
N LEU A 3 -6.35 1.75 13.17
CA LEU A 3 -5.35 2.09 12.15
C LEU A 3 -3.93 1.74 12.56
N GLN A 4 -3.62 1.85 13.84
CA GLN A 4 -2.28 1.55 14.31
C GLN A 4 -1.99 0.06 14.23
N ASP A 5 -2.96 -0.78 14.57
CA ASP A 5 -2.81 -2.23 14.45
C ASP A 5 -2.60 -2.65 13.00
N VAL A 6 -3.36 -2.05 12.09
CA VAL A 6 -3.19 -2.30 10.66
C VAL A 6 -1.79 -1.91 10.23
N SER A 7 -1.34 -0.72 10.62
CA SER A 7 -0.02 -0.23 10.25
C SER A 7 1.11 -1.14 10.76
N GLU A 8 1.00 -1.60 11.99
CA GLU A 8 1.99 -2.50 12.57
C GLU A 8 2.07 -3.82 11.84
N ARG A 9 0.93 -4.36 11.44
CA ARG A 9 0.91 -5.61 10.67
C ARG A 9 1.49 -5.42 9.28
N LEU A 10 1.24 -4.27 8.66
CA LEU A 10 1.81 -3.96 7.36
C LEU A 10 3.34 -3.87 7.43
N ARG A 11 3.88 -3.37 8.52
CA ARG A 11 5.33 -3.26 8.68
C ARG A 11 6.04 -4.61 8.75
N LYS A 12 5.31 -5.67 9.03
CA LYS A 12 5.88 -7.02 9.06
C LYS A 12 6.07 -7.60 7.66
N LEU A 13 5.46 -7.00 6.67
CA LEU A 13 5.62 -7.41 5.29
C LEU A 13 7.01 -7.02 4.78
N ARG A 14 7.42 -7.65 3.70
CA ARG A 14 8.61 -7.19 2.98
C ARG A 14 8.35 -5.77 2.48
N PRO A 15 9.39 -4.92 2.38
CA PRO A 15 9.19 -3.54 1.95
C PRO A 15 8.40 -3.39 0.65
N GLN A 16 8.67 -4.23 -0.36
CA GLN A 16 7.93 -4.21 -1.62
C GLN A 16 6.46 -4.49 -1.41
N GLN A 17 6.18 -5.51 -0.60
CA GLN A 17 4.81 -5.93 -0.31
C GLN A 17 4.05 -4.85 0.42
N GLU A 18 4.69 -4.26 1.42
CA GLU A 18 4.08 -3.18 2.20
C GLU A 18 3.70 -2.01 1.29
N LYS A 19 4.62 -1.58 0.44
CA LYS A 19 4.38 -0.43 -0.42
C LYS A 19 3.26 -0.70 -1.42
N VAL A 20 3.28 -1.85 -2.05
CA VAL A 20 2.24 -2.22 -3.02
C VAL A 20 0.87 -2.25 -2.34
N ILE A 21 0.79 -2.84 -1.15
CA ILE A 21 -0.46 -2.88 -0.39
C ILE A 21 -0.94 -1.46 -0.06
N ARG A 22 -0.04 -0.61 0.46
CA ARG A 22 -0.42 0.74 0.82
C ARG A 22 -0.92 1.55 -0.37
N LEU A 23 -0.24 1.42 -1.50
CA LEU A 23 -0.64 2.14 -2.71
C LEU A 23 -1.96 1.60 -3.27
N TYR A 24 -2.11 0.29 -3.29
CA TYR A 24 -3.30 -0.32 -3.86
C TYR A 24 -4.56 0.04 -3.09
N PHE A 25 -4.49 0.03 -1.78
CA PHE A 25 -5.64 0.35 -0.94
C PHE A 25 -5.75 1.82 -0.55
N GLY A 26 -4.73 2.61 -0.86
CA GLY A 26 -4.74 4.02 -0.53
C GLY A 26 -4.36 4.33 0.91
N LEU A 27 -3.57 3.46 1.54
CA LEU A 27 -3.14 3.66 2.93
C LEU A 27 -1.90 4.54 2.98
N GLY A 28 -2.01 5.68 3.63
CA GLY A 28 -0.90 6.63 3.72
C GLY A 28 -0.68 7.44 2.46
N CYS A 29 -1.63 7.42 1.53
CA CYS A 29 -1.53 8.19 0.31
C CYS A 29 -2.89 8.78 -0.06
N GLU A 30 -2.88 9.64 -1.06
CA GLU A 30 -4.04 10.46 -1.40
C GLU A 30 -5.21 9.65 -1.93
N ARG A 31 -4.91 8.59 -2.69
CA ARG A 31 -5.92 7.75 -3.31
C ARG A 31 -5.39 6.35 -3.55
N PRO A 32 -6.28 5.37 -3.78
CA PRO A 32 -5.85 4.05 -4.22
C PRO A 32 -5.24 4.11 -5.61
N HIS A 33 -4.31 3.22 -5.89
CA HIS A 33 -3.64 3.11 -7.18
C HIS A 33 -3.85 1.73 -7.76
N SER A 34 -4.01 1.63 -9.07
CA SER A 34 -4.17 0.35 -9.73
C SER A 34 -2.82 -0.35 -9.92
N ALA A 35 -2.88 -1.66 -10.15
CA ALA A 35 -1.67 -2.43 -10.47
C ALA A 35 -1.00 -1.89 -11.74
N ARG A 36 -1.80 -1.46 -12.71
CA ARG A 36 -1.28 -0.90 -13.96
C ARG A 36 -0.52 0.39 -13.71
N GLU A 37 -1.08 1.29 -12.89
CA GLU A 37 -0.40 2.53 -12.54
C GLU A 37 0.94 2.26 -11.87
N MET A 38 0.96 1.36 -10.91
CA MET A 38 2.18 1.01 -10.20
C MET A 38 3.21 0.38 -11.14
N ALA A 39 2.76 -0.49 -12.03
CA ALA A 39 3.64 -1.13 -13.01
C ALA A 39 4.33 -0.09 -13.88
N GLN A 40 3.59 0.89 -14.36
CA GLN A 40 4.13 1.96 -15.19
C GLN A 40 5.14 2.81 -14.43
N GLU A 41 4.79 3.17 -13.19
CA GLU A 41 5.67 4.02 -12.37
C GLU A 41 6.97 3.32 -11.99
N PHE A 42 6.89 2.03 -11.69
CA PHE A 42 8.06 1.29 -11.22
C PHE A 42 8.83 0.59 -12.33
N GLY A 43 8.33 0.67 -13.56
CA GLY A 43 9.00 0.05 -14.70
C GLY A 43 9.00 -1.47 -14.70
N VAL A 44 7.92 -2.06 -14.20
CA VAL A 44 7.74 -3.52 -14.16
C VAL A 44 6.41 -3.88 -14.81
N SER A 45 6.15 -5.16 -15.00
CA SER A 45 4.87 -5.59 -15.58
C SER A 45 3.77 -5.57 -14.53
N ALA A 46 2.52 -5.46 -15.00
CA ALA A 46 1.37 -5.53 -14.11
C ALA A 46 1.28 -6.88 -13.41
N GLN A 47 1.77 -7.94 -14.06
CA GLN A 47 1.80 -9.27 -13.45
C GLN A 47 2.73 -9.32 -12.25
N VAL A 48 3.86 -8.62 -12.32
CA VAL A 48 4.79 -8.53 -11.19
C VAL A 48 4.09 -7.87 -10.01
N ILE A 49 3.41 -6.76 -10.26
CA ILE A 49 2.67 -6.07 -9.19
C ILE A 49 1.56 -6.97 -8.63
N ALA A 50 0.80 -7.63 -9.49
CA ALA A 50 -0.26 -8.54 -9.07
C ALA A 50 0.27 -9.68 -8.20
N GLY A 51 1.44 -10.21 -8.57
CA GLY A 51 2.10 -11.26 -7.79
C GLY A 51 2.50 -10.78 -6.39
N ILE A 52 3.09 -9.60 -6.32
CA ILE A 52 3.48 -9.01 -5.04
C ILE A 52 2.24 -8.75 -4.19
N LEU A 53 1.21 -8.18 -4.78
CA LEU A 53 -0.04 -7.88 -4.09
C LEU A 53 -0.70 -9.16 -3.55
N GLY A 54 -0.78 -10.20 -4.38
CA GLY A 54 -1.37 -11.47 -3.96
C GLY A 54 -0.60 -12.12 -2.82
N ALA A 55 0.73 -12.12 -2.90
CA ALA A 55 1.56 -12.68 -1.84
C ALA A 55 1.38 -11.92 -0.53
N ALA A 56 1.33 -10.59 -0.62
CA ALA A 56 1.12 -9.75 0.55
C ALA A 56 -0.24 -10.00 1.18
N GLN A 57 -1.28 -10.10 0.37
CA GLN A 57 -2.63 -10.35 0.86
C GLN A 57 -2.73 -11.71 1.55
N ARG A 58 -2.10 -12.74 0.99
CA ARG A 58 -2.09 -14.07 1.61
C ARG A 58 -1.40 -14.04 2.97
N ARG A 59 -0.29 -13.32 3.05
CA ARG A 59 0.44 -13.21 4.30
C ARG A 59 -0.38 -12.49 5.36
N LEU A 60 -1.03 -11.40 4.99
CA LEU A 60 -1.89 -10.65 5.91
C LEU A 60 -3.10 -11.47 6.35
N ALA A 61 -3.67 -12.26 5.44
CA ALA A 61 -4.81 -13.10 5.76
C ALA A 61 -4.47 -14.12 6.86
N ARG A 62 -3.24 -14.60 6.88
CA ARG A 62 -2.78 -15.51 7.95
C ARG A 62 -2.78 -14.82 9.30
N GLU A 63 -2.65 -13.52 9.32
CA GLU A 63 -2.68 -12.73 10.55
C GLU A 63 -4.08 -12.17 10.83
N GLY A 64 -5.08 -12.60 10.07
CA GLY A 64 -6.45 -12.19 10.27
C GLY A 64 -6.80 -10.84 9.64
N LEU A 65 -5.96 -10.34 8.76
CA LEU A 65 -6.19 -9.05 8.11
C LEU A 65 -6.63 -9.29 6.66
N THR A 66 -7.89 -9.02 6.38
CA THR A 66 -8.48 -9.25 5.05
C THR A 66 -8.44 -8.00 4.20
N SER A 67 -8.74 -8.16 2.90
CA SER A 67 -8.88 -7.01 1.99
C SER A 67 -9.95 -6.05 2.46
N GLY A 68 -11.03 -6.57 3.03
CA GLY A 68 -12.09 -5.73 3.60
C GLY A 68 -11.58 -4.86 4.74
N ASP A 69 -10.73 -5.43 5.59
CA ASP A 69 -10.12 -4.69 6.70
C ASP A 69 -9.22 -3.57 6.17
N LEU A 70 -8.49 -3.84 5.10
CA LEU A 70 -7.61 -2.84 4.50
C LEU A 70 -8.41 -1.70 3.87
N ARG A 71 -9.52 -2.02 3.21
CA ARG A 71 -10.39 -1.00 2.63
C ARG A 71 -11.03 -0.14 3.71
N GLU A 72 -11.45 -0.77 4.78
CA GLU A 72 -12.04 -0.06 5.92
C GLU A 72 -11.00 0.86 6.58
N ALA A 73 -9.78 0.38 6.74
CA ALA A 73 -8.69 1.19 7.30
C ALA A 73 -8.41 2.40 6.40
N ALA A 74 -8.39 2.20 5.09
CA ALA A 74 -8.16 3.29 4.13
C ALA A 74 -9.28 4.32 4.21
N ARG A 75 -10.52 3.87 4.35
CA ARG A 75 -11.68 4.75 4.49
C ARG A 75 -11.58 5.59 5.76
N ARG A 76 -11.24 4.95 6.88
CA ARG A 76 -11.07 5.65 8.15
C ARG A 76 -9.95 6.67 8.09
N GLU A 77 -8.84 6.29 7.49
CA GLU A 77 -7.71 7.19 7.34
C GLU A 77 -8.10 8.40 6.51
N SER A 78 -8.84 8.18 5.43
CA SER A 78 -9.32 9.26 4.58
C SER A 78 -10.26 10.20 5.34
N GLU A 79 -11.14 9.66 6.17
CA GLU A 79 -12.05 10.45 6.99
C GLU A 79 -11.34 11.31 8.03
N LEU A 80 -10.28 10.75 8.61
CA LEU A 80 -9.48 11.48 9.60
C LEU A 80 -8.59 12.52 8.96
N ARG A 81 -8.40 12.45 7.67
CA ARG A 81 -7.51 13.33 6.95
C ARG A 81 -8.22 14.61 6.54
N HIS A 82 -8.41 15.48 7.51
CA HIS A 82 -8.95 16.81 7.25
C HIS A 82 -7.84 17.81 6.97
N SER A 83 -6.61 17.39 7.18
CA SER A 83 -5.44 18.22 6.91
C SER A 83 -5.25 18.36 5.40
N PRO A 84 -4.82 19.52 4.91
CA PRO A 84 -4.49 19.67 3.50
C PRO A 84 -3.28 18.88 3.08
N ARG A 85 -2.56 18.25 4.01
CA ARG A 85 -1.37 17.46 3.68
C ARG A 85 -1.62 15.98 3.89
N PRO A 86 -1.80 15.22 2.83
CA PRO A 86 -1.81 13.76 2.93
C PRO A 86 -0.41 13.26 3.30
N LEU A 87 -0.32 12.05 3.83
CA LEU A 87 0.97 11.45 4.17
C LEU A 87 1.83 11.27 2.93
N MET A 88 1.20 10.91 1.82
CA MET A 88 1.85 10.84 0.53
C MET A 88 0.88 11.34 -0.52
N GLU A 89 1.36 12.21 -1.40
CA GLU A 89 0.49 12.79 -2.41
C GLU A 89 0.36 11.94 -3.65
N SER A 90 1.40 11.20 -4.01
CA SER A 90 1.40 10.49 -5.29
C SER A 90 2.41 9.36 -5.29
N LEU A 91 2.36 8.57 -6.36
CA LEU A 91 3.34 7.52 -6.63
C LEU A 91 4.76 8.08 -6.70
N SER A 92 4.89 9.33 -7.15
CA SER A 92 6.20 9.97 -7.25
C SER A 92 6.90 10.07 -5.90
N GLU A 93 6.15 10.35 -4.85
CA GLU A 93 6.74 10.43 -3.51
C GLU A 93 7.23 9.08 -3.03
N PHE A 94 6.48 8.02 -3.31
CA PHE A 94 6.94 6.68 -3.03
C PHE A 94 8.20 6.36 -3.82
N LYS A 95 8.24 6.79 -5.06
CA LYS A 95 9.35 6.52 -5.96
C LYS A 95 10.65 7.18 -5.52
N ARG A 96 10.59 8.30 -4.81
CA ARG A 96 11.77 8.99 -4.29
C ARG A 96 12.46 8.23 -3.19
N ASP A 97 11.79 7.31 -2.58
CA ASP A 97 12.39 6.51 -1.53
C ASP A 97 13.33 5.50 -2.17
N ARG A 98 14.63 5.72 -1.97
CA ARG A 98 15.69 4.87 -2.54
C ARG A 98 15.53 3.41 -2.19
N HIS A 99 15.05 3.15 -1.02
CA HIS A 99 14.85 1.81 -0.54
C HIS A 99 13.90 1.02 -1.45
N TRP A 100 12.93 1.71 -2.01
CA TRP A 100 11.96 1.12 -2.89
C TRP A 100 12.49 0.88 -4.29
N HIS A 101 13.26 1.83 -4.79
CA HIS A 101 13.82 1.75 -6.12
C HIS A 101 14.62 0.48 -6.35
N ARG A 102 15.38 0.10 -5.36
CA ARG A 102 16.26 -1.07 -5.47
C ARG A 102 15.54 -2.39 -5.52
N ARG A 103 14.25 -2.40 -5.18
CA ARG A 103 13.48 -3.63 -5.06
C ARG A 103 12.72 -3.98 -6.33
N PHE A 104 12.57 -3.05 -7.20
CA PHE A 104 11.94 -3.24 -8.47
C PHE A 104 12.97 -3.10 -9.58
#